data_d16367d693e56a39a7f9404f8357545b
#
_entry.id   d16367d693e56a39a7f9404f8357545b
#
_cell.length_a   1.000
_cell.length_b   1.000
_cell.length_c   1.000
_cell.angle_alpha   90.00
_cell.angle_beta   90.00
_cell.angle_gamma   90.00
#
_symmetry.space_group_name_H-M   'P 1'
#
loop_
_entity.id
_entity.type
_entity.pdbx_description
1 polymer ?
#
loop_
_entity_poly.entity_id
_entity_poly.type
_entity_poly.pdbx_seq_one_letter_code
_entity_poly.pdbx_strand_id
1 'polypeptide(L)'
;MTSASKFRPMHNIFCEDVENQMQFYAAILGWNPIPEYFSPIYRVLQNGDFQLAFNGDPAYELLGLKGRKRRRRTPSSLINTMVTFMVDDWTTVDEIAAKVPELGGSIVQGPFATYYGQWQLVFNDPEFNVARITAMSLPEGVEIPVVTFD
;
A
#
# COMPACT_ATOMS: atom_id res chain seq x y z
N MET A 1 7.00 -32.16 -3.40
CA MET A 1 6.98 -31.07 -2.41
C MET A 1 7.98 -30.00 -2.78
N THR A 2 7.51 -28.79 -2.95
CA THR A 2 8.41 -27.64 -3.09
C THR A 2 8.81 -27.17 -1.68
N SER A 3 10.11 -27.00 -1.46
CA SER A 3 10.57 -26.40 -0.21
C SER A 3 10.16 -24.91 -0.15
N ALA A 4 9.81 -24.44 1.04
CA ALA A 4 9.54 -23.02 1.23
C ALA A 4 10.79 -22.20 0.91
N SER A 5 10.60 -21.04 0.30
CA SER A 5 11.69 -20.10 0.09
C SER A 5 12.31 -19.67 1.42
N LYS A 6 13.61 -19.56 1.47
CA LYS A 6 14.31 -19.00 2.63
C LYS A 6 14.21 -17.48 2.71
N PHE A 7 13.63 -16.84 1.70
CA PHE A 7 13.46 -15.39 1.66
C PHE A 7 12.03 -15.02 2.04
N ARG A 8 11.91 -14.01 2.87
CA ARG A 8 10.63 -13.41 3.24
C ARG A 8 10.61 -11.97 2.75
N PRO A 9 9.66 -11.60 1.89
CA PRO A 9 9.59 -10.24 1.40
C PRO A 9 9.06 -9.30 2.46
N MET A 10 9.57 -8.09 2.47
CA MET A 10 8.94 -6.97 3.16
C MET A 10 8.98 -5.75 2.25
N HIS A 11 8.03 -4.86 2.43
CA HIS A 11 7.97 -3.61 1.68
C HIS A 11 8.28 -2.45 2.62
N ASN A 12 9.16 -1.56 2.18
CA ASN A 12 9.55 -0.38 2.94
C ASN A 12 9.09 0.88 2.22
N ILE A 13 8.39 1.74 2.95
CA ILE A 13 7.95 3.04 2.46
C ILE A 13 8.78 4.10 3.17
N PHE A 14 9.44 4.98 2.40
CA PHE A 14 10.09 6.16 2.96
C PHE A 14 9.05 7.26 3.12
N CYS A 15 9.05 7.93 4.26
CA CYS A 15 8.04 8.92 4.60
C CYS A 15 8.58 9.96 5.57
N GLU A 16 7.85 11.06 5.73
CA GLU A 16 8.19 12.09 6.71
C GLU A 16 7.66 11.73 8.11
N ASP A 17 6.42 11.25 8.18
CA ASP A 17 5.73 10.95 9.43
C ASP A 17 5.45 9.45 9.52
N VAL A 18 6.39 8.71 10.11
CA VAL A 18 6.30 7.25 10.20
C VAL A 18 5.09 6.78 11.02
N GLU A 19 4.74 7.52 12.07
CA GLU A 19 3.61 7.16 12.93
C GLU A 19 2.28 7.31 12.19
N ASN A 20 2.08 8.45 11.53
CA ASN A 20 0.84 8.70 10.79
C ASN A 20 0.68 7.71 9.62
N GLN A 21 1.76 7.41 8.92
CA GLN A 21 1.74 6.44 7.83
C GLN A 21 1.39 5.04 8.35
N MET A 22 2.00 4.61 9.44
CA MET A 22 1.68 3.32 10.05
C MET A 22 0.22 3.26 10.49
N GLN A 23 -0.29 4.30 11.15
CA GLN A 23 -1.68 4.35 11.60
C GLN A 23 -2.66 4.22 10.44
N PHE A 24 -2.37 4.89 9.33
CA PHE A 24 -3.20 4.81 8.12
C PHE A 24 -3.30 3.37 7.62
N TYR A 25 -2.16 2.72 7.40
CA TYR A 25 -2.15 1.35 6.87
C TYR A 25 -2.68 0.33 7.89
N ALA A 26 -2.40 0.52 9.18
CA ALA A 26 -2.95 -0.36 10.21
C ALA A 26 -4.48 -0.32 10.21
N ALA A 27 -5.06 0.86 10.08
CA ALA A 27 -6.53 1.02 10.04
C ALA A 27 -7.16 0.39 8.79
N ILE A 28 -6.48 0.46 7.65
CA ILE A 28 -6.96 -0.12 6.39
C ILE A 28 -6.81 -1.64 6.39
N LEU A 29 -5.62 -2.13 6.75
CA LEU A 29 -5.25 -3.53 6.58
C LEU A 29 -5.62 -4.41 7.76
N GLY A 30 -5.76 -3.83 8.96
CA GLY A 30 -5.92 -4.60 10.18
C GLY A 30 -4.66 -5.36 10.59
N TRP A 31 -3.50 -5.02 10.04
CA TRP A 31 -2.23 -5.65 10.38
C TRP A 31 -1.71 -5.13 11.72
N ASN A 32 -0.88 -5.94 12.38
CA ASN A 32 -0.44 -5.69 13.74
C ASN A 32 0.87 -4.91 13.78
N PRO A 33 0.92 -3.79 14.54
CA PRO A 33 2.19 -3.15 14.85
C PRO A 33 3.08 -4.05 15.70
N ILE A 34 4.41 -3.94 15.51
CA ILE A 34 5.43 -4.66 16.28
C ILE A 34 6.28 -3.64 17.04
N PRO A 35 5.80 -3.14 18.20
CA PRO A 35 6.44 -2.03 18.91
C PRO A 35 7.90 -2.29 19.32
N GLU A 36 8.30 -3.54 19.54
CA GLU A 36 9.67 -3.88 19.90
C GLU A 36 10.70 -3.52 18.83
N TYR A 37 10.26 -3.30 17.57
CA TYR A 37 11.13 -2.87 16.48
C TYR A 37 11.06 -1.37 16.20
N PHE A 38 10.22 -0.64 16.94
CA PHE A 38 10.05 0.80 16.69
C PHE A 38 11.26 1.60 17.16
N SER A 39 11.55 2.66 16.42
CA SER A 39 12.50 3.70 16.79
C SER A 39 11.89 5.06 16.43
N PRO A 40 12.52 6.17 16.75
CA PRO A 40 12.01 7.48 16.32
C PRO A 40 11.81 7.62 14.80
N ILE A 41 12.49 6.78 14.01
CA ILE A 41 12.46 6.86 12.55
C ILE A 41 11.92 5.60 11.89
N TYR A 42 11.35 4.66 12.65
CA TYR A 42 10.94 3.37 12.10
C TYR A 42 9.65 2.85 12.73
N ARG A 43 8.75 2.38 11.90
CA ARG A 43 7.53 1.66 12.27
C ARG A 43 7.38 0.44 11.39
N VAL A 44 6.68 -0.58 11.88
CA VAL A 44 6.42 -1.79 11.10
C VAL A 44 5.09 -2.43 11.48
N LEU A 45 4.39 -2.90 10.46
CA LEU A 45 3.19 -3.75 10.58
C LEU A 45 3.53 -5.14 10.10
N GLN A 46 2.90 -6.16 10.68
CA GLN A 46 3.11 -7.54 10.31
C GLN A 46 1.79 -8.28 10.12
N ASN A 47 1.76 -9.15 9.12
CA ASN A 47 0.71 -10.11 8.89
C ASN A 47 1.34 -11.44 8.46
N GLY A 48 1.39 -12.42 9.37
CA GLY A 48 2.11 -13.66 9.10
C GLY A 48 3.59 -13.38 8.79
N ASP A 49 4.05 -13.82 7.62
CA ASP A 49 5.43 -13.64 7.18
C ASP A 49 5.68 -12.32 6.44
N PHE A 50 4.63 -11.52 6.22
CA PHE A 50 4.75 -10.26 5.49
C PHE A 50 4.87 -9.08 6.44
N GLN A 51 5.76 -8.16 6.12
CA GLN A 51 5.93 -6.91 6.84
C GLN A 51 5.79 -5.71 5.91
N LEU A 52 5.19 -4.66 6.43
CA LEU A 52 5.12 -3.34 5.81
C LEU A 52 5.77 -2.35 6.77
N ALA A 53 6.86 -1.74 6.35
CA ALA A 53 7.65 -0.88 7.21
C ALA A 53 7.68 0.56 6.70
N PHE A 54 7.89 1.48 7.63
CA PHE A 54 7.88 2.93 7.38
C PHE A 54 9.18 3.50 7.92
N ASN A 55 9.93 4.16 7.04
CA ASN A 55 11.27 4.66 7.31
C ASN A 55 11.28 6.18 7.19
N GLY A 56 11.65 6.87 8.25
CA GLY A 56 11.79 8.31 8.26
C GLY A 56 13.05 8.79 7.55
N ASP A 57 13.16 10.09 7.37
CA ASP A 57 14.24 10.71 6.61
C ASP A 57 15.67 10.34 7.04
N PRO A 58 16.00 10.20 8.34
CA PRO A 58 17.34 9.78 8.71
C PRO A 58 17.75 8.39 8.22
N ALA A 59 16.78 7.55 7.83
CA ALA A 59 17.10 6.22 7.29
C ALA A 59 17.91 6.28 5.99
N TYR A 60 17.75 7.33 5.19
CA TYR A 60 18.53 7.47 3.95
C TYR A 60 20.03 7.44 4.22
N GLU A 61 20.49 8.22 5.20
CA GLU A 61 21.90 8.25 5.53
C GLU A 61 22.39 6.93 6.12
N LEU A 62 21.58 6.33 7.01
CA LEU A 62 21.91 5.06 7.65
C LEU A 62 22.03 3.90 6.64
N LEU A 63 21.29 3.97 5.55
CA LEU A 63 21.30 2.96 4.49
C LEU A 63 22.31 3.25 3.36
N GLY A 64 23.12 4.29 3.49
CA GLY A 64 24.05 4.68 2.44
C GLY A 64 23.38 5.39 1.26
N LEU A 65 22.19 5.90 1.47
CA LEU A 65 21.37 6.54 0.42
C LEU A 65 21.35 8.06 0.54
N LYS A 66 22.33 8.64 1.23
CA LYS A 66 22.49 10.09 1.35
C LYS A 66 22.59 10.70 -0.06
N GLY A 67 21.81 11.71 -0.34
CA GLY A 67 21.75 12.32 -1.68
C GLY A 67 20.72 11.68 -2.60
N ARG A 68 20.09 10.60 -2.17
CA ARG A 68 18.99 9.96 -2.92
C ARG A 68 17.65 10.10 -2.19
N LYS A 69 17.59 11.02 -1.24
CA LYS A 69 16.36 11.30 -0.50
C LYS A 69 15.27 11.75 -1.46
N ARG A 70 14.07 11.17 -1.29
CA ARG A 70 12.90 11.57 -2.04
C ARG A 70 12.56 13.04 -1.80
N ARG A 71 11.99 13.69 -2.78
CA ARG A 71 11.32 14.97 -2.60
C ARG A 71 9.97 14.74 -1.95
N ARG A 72 9.45 15.75 -1.26
CA ARG A 72 8.09 15.71 -0.73
C ARG A 72 7.13 15.39 -1.86
N ARG A 73 6.31 14.36 -1.65
CA ARG A 73 5.37 13.93 -2.68
C ARG A 73 4.12 14.80 -2.70
N THR A 74 3.54 14.92 -3.88
CA THR A 74 2.31 15.67 -4.15
C THR A 74 1.37 14.77 -4.97
N PRO A 75 0.10 15.17 -5.20
CA PRO A 75 -0.80 14.39 -6.05
C PRO A 75 -0.29 14.12 -7.47
N SER A 76 0.64 14.94 -7.95
CA SER A 76 1.21 14.79 -9.30
C SER A 76 2.62 14.18 -9.32
N SER A 77 3.12 13.69 -8.20
CA SER A 77 4.44 13.05 -8.14
C SER A 77 4.50 11.80 -9.01
N LEU A 78 5.64 11.61 -9.68
CA LEU A 78 5.86 10.44 -10.53
C LEU A 78 5.88 9.15 -9.71
N ILE A 79 5.37 8.08 -10.29
CA ILE A 79 5.24 6.79 -9.64
C ILE A 79 6.23 5.81 -10.23
N ASN A 80 7.02 5.18 -9.36
CA ASN A 80 8.00 4.17 -9.71
C ASN A 80 7.59 2.77 -9.24
N THR A 81 6.95 2.71 -8.08
CA THR A 81 6.52 1.46 -7.46
C THR A 81 5.14 1.63 -6.88
N MET A 82 4.46 0.52 -6.70
CA MET A 82 3.12 0.49 -6.12
C MET A 82 2.96 -0.77 -5.30
N VAL A 83 2.67 -0.63 -4.01
CA VAL A 83 2.33 -1.79 -3.20
C VAL A 83 0.90 -2.23 -3.51
N THR A 84 0.70 -3.53 -3.65
CA THR A 84 -0.62 -4.12 -3.91
C THR A 84 -0.97 -5.09 -2.81
N PHE A 85 -2.17 -4.96 -2.28
CA PHE A 85 -2.75 -5.91 -1.32
C PHE A 85 -3.89 -6.63 -2.00
N MET A 86 -3.84 -7.95 -2.01
CA MET A 86 -4.89 -8.79 -2.58
C MET A 86 -5.85 -9.21 -1.48
N VAL A 87 -7.13 -9.15 -1.79
CA VAL A 87 -8.20 -9.60 -0.90
C VAL A 87 -9.11 -10.58 -1.66
N ASP A 88 -9.86 -11.40 -0.93
CA ASP A 88 -10.70 -12.40 -1.56
C ASP A 88 -12.00 -11.83 -2.09
N ASP A 89 -12.57 -10.85 -1.38
CA ASP A 89 -13.93 -10.37 -1.64
C ASP A 89 -13.94 -8.90 -2.08
N TRP A 90 -14.71 -8.61 -3.13
CA TRP A 90 -14.90 -7.25 -3.64
C TRP A 90 -15.50 -6.30 -2.60
N THR A 91 -16.28 -6.80 -1.64
CA THR A 91 -16.85 -5.96 -0.57
C THR A 91 -15.77 -5.34 0.30
N THR A 92 -14.65 -6.03 0.50
CA THR A 92 -13.50 -5.48 1.22
C THR A 92 -12.89 -4.29 0.49
N VAL A 93 -12.84 -4.32 -0.83
CA VAL A 93 -12.36 -3.20 -1.64
C VAL A 93 -13.25 -1.96 -1.44
N ASP A 94 -14.57 -2.15 -1.45
CA ASP A 94 -15.52 -1.05 -1.25
C ASP A 94 -15.42 -0.48 0.17
N GLU A 95 -15.24 -1.31 1.17
CA GLU A 95 -15.06 -0.88 2.56
C GLU A 95 -13.80 -0.03 2.71
N ILE A 96 -12.70 -0.45 2.09
CA ILE A 96 -11.44 0.30 2.13
C ILE A 96 -11.58 1.63 1.38
N ALA A 97 -12.27 1.63 0.25
CA ALA A 97 -12.53 2.87 -0.51
C ALA A 97 -13.23 3.92 0.35
N ALA A 98 -14.16 3.51 1.20
CA ALA A 98 -14.84 4.43 2.11
C ALA A 98 -13.92 4.97 3.21
N LYS A 99 -12.98 4.15 3.69
CA LYS A 99 -12.05 4.52 4.77
C LYS A 99 -10.91 5.44 4.33
N VAL A 100 -10.41 5.27 3.12
CA VAL A 100 -9.20 5.98 2.65
C VAL A 100 -9.29 7.50 2.84
N PRO A 101 -10.34 8.19 2.38
CA PRO A 101 -10.42 9.64 2.59
C PRO A 101 -10.55 10.04 4.06
N GLU A 102 -11.25 9.26 4.85
CA GLU A 102 -11.47 9.53 6.29
C GLU A 102 -10.17 9.44 7.08
N LEU A 103 -9.20 8.64 6.60
CA LEU A 103 -7.93 8.41 7.26
C LEU A 103 -6.80 9.31 6.73
N GLY A 104 -7.10 10.23 5.82
CA GLY A 104 -6.12 11.17 5.30
C GLY A 104 -5.52 10.80 3.95
N GLY A 105 -5.94 9.70 3.34
CA GLY A 105 -5.57 9.34 1.98
C GLY A 105 -6.52 9.94 0.95
N SER A 106 -6.35 9.58 -0.31
CA SER A 106 -7.23 10.02 -1.40
C SER A 106 -7.39 8.93 -2.45
N ILE A 107 -8.53 8.93 -3.12
CA ILE A 107 -8.81 7.96 -4.18
C ILE A 107 -8.19 8.46 -5.48
N VAL A 108 -7.41 7.60 -6.14
CA VAL A 108 -6.91 7.87 -7.49
C VAL A 108 -7.93 7.37 -8.52
N GLN A 109 -8.35 6.11 -8.39
CA GLN A 109 -9.34 5.54 -9.28
C GLN A 109 -10.05 4.37 -8.59
N GLY A 110 -11.35 4.29 -8.80
CA GLY A 110 -12.13 3.13 -8.40
C GLY A 110 -13.04 3.35 -7.19
N PRO A 111 -13.66 2.28 -6.70
CA PRO A 111 -13.52 0.89 -7.18
C PRO A 111 -13.97 0.70 -8.63
N PHE A 112 -13.29 -0.15 -9.37
CA PHE A 112 -13.60 -0.42 -10.78
C PHE A 112 -13.21 -1.86 -11.16
N ALA A 113 -13.86 -2.38 -12.22
CA ALA A 113 -13.49 -3.67 -12.80
C ALA A 113 -12.29 -3.50 -13.73
N THR A 114 -11.28 -4.33 -13.55
CA THR A 114 -10.13 -4.38 -14.46
C THR A 114 -10.45 -5.24 -15.69
N TYR A 115 -9.70 -5.05 -16.76
CA TYR A 115 -9.89 -5.86 -17.97
C TYR A 115 -9.56 -7.35 -17.73
N TYR A 116 -8.83 -7.66 -16.68
CA TYR A 116 -8.49 -9.03 -16.29
C TYR A 116 -9.42 -9.58 -15.20
N GLY A 117 -10.54 -8.92 -14.92
CA GLY A 117 -11.63 -9.48 -14.11
C GLY A 117 -11.47 -9.33 -12.60
N GLN A 118 -10.76 -8.33 -12.13
CA GLN A 118 -10.63 -8.03 -10.71
C GLN A 118 -11.35 -6.73 -10.35
N TRP A 119 -11.80 -6.62 -9.10
CA TRP A 119 -12.39 -5.41 -8.54
C TRP A 119 -11.30 -4.65 -7.79
N GLN A 120 -11.03 -3.41 -8.18
CA GLN A 120 -9.78 -2.75 -7.81
C GLN A 120 -9.98 -1.31 -7.38
N LEU A 121 -9.18 -0.90 -6.41
CA LEU A 121 -9.05 0.48 -5.95
C LEU A 121 -7.58 0.89 -6.03
N VAL A 122 -7.31 2.03 -6.63
CA VAL A 122 -6.01 2.69 -6.60
C VAL A 122 -6.14 3.95 -5.74
N PHE A 123 -5.25 4.11 -4.78
CA PHE A 123 -5.35 5.22 -3.83
C PHE A 123 -3.98 5.75 -3.44
N ASN A 124 -3.97 6.98 -2.93
CA ASN A 124 -2.81 7.58 -2.29
C ASN A 124 -2.90 7.41 -0.78
N ASP A 125 -1.78 7.09 -0.14
CA ASP A 125 -1.66 7.24 1.30
C ASP A 125 -1.51 8.74 1.68
N PRO A 126 -1.43 9.10 2.97
CA PRO A 126 -1.36 10.52 3.36
C PRO A 126 -0.15 11.28 2.82
N GLU A 127 0.89 10.59 2.38
CA GLU A 127 2.09 11.22 1.78
C GLU A 127 2.19 10.98 0.26
N PHE A 128 1.08 10.63 -0.38
CA PHE A 128 0.95 10.43 -1.83
C PHE A 128 1.82 9.31 -2.40
N ASN A 129 2.13 8.29 -1.61
CA ASN A 129 2.58 7.02 -2.16
C ASN A 129 1.35 6.27 -2.67
N VAL A 130 1.46 5.71 -3.86
CA VAL A 130 0.33 5.00 -4.48
C VAL A 130 0.31 3.55 -4.02
N ALA A 131 -0.86 3.08 -3.68
CA ALA A 131 -1.14 1.69 -3.34
C ALA A 131 -2.41 1.24 -4.03
N ARG A 132 -2.64 -0.07 -4.09
CA ARG A 132 -3.91 -0.60 -4.57
C ARG A 132 -4.37 -1.79 -3.74
N ILE A 133 -5.69 -1.93 -3.70
CA ILE A 133 -6.37 -3.11 -3.18
C ILE A 133 -7.07 -3.76 -4.36
N THR A 134 -6.94 -5.07 -4.50
CA THR A 134 -7.59 -5.79 -5.60
C THR A 134 -8.20 -7.08 -5.09
N ALA A 135 -9.43 -7.36 -5.54
CA ALA A 135 -10.16 -8.58 -5.23
C ALA A 135 -10.32 -9.45 -6.47
N MET A 136 -10.24 -10.76 -6.28
CA MET A 136 -10.46 -11.73 -7.37
C MET A 136 -11.93 -11.85 -7.75
N SER A 137 -12.84 -11.44 -6.87
CA SER A 137 -14.28 -11.45 -7.13
C SER A 137 -14.77 -10.09 -7.64
N LEU A 138 -15.91 -10.12 -8.36
CA LEU A 138 -16.57 -8.91 -8.87
C LEU A 138 -17.96 -8.78 -8.26
N PRO A 139 -18.46 -7.55 -8.07
CA PRO A 139 -19.87 -7.33 -7.77
C PRO A 139 -20.74 -7.94 -8.86
N GLU A 140 -21.94 -8.41 -8.48
CA GLU A 140 -22.89 -8.98 -9.43
C GLU A 140 -23.30 -7.93 -10.47
N GLY A 141 -23.36 -8.35 -11.74
CA GLY A 141 -23.79 -7.49 -12.85
C GLY A 141 -22.74 -6.55 -13.40
N VAL A 142 -21.51 -6.59 -12.88
CA VAL A 142 -20.43 -5.74 -13.39
C VAL A 142 -19.84 -6.35 -14.65
N GLU A 143 -19.73 -5.54 -15.70
CA GLU A 143 -19.09 -5.94 -16.95
C GLU A 143 -17.58 -5.73 -16.88
N ILE A 144 -16.85 -6.71 -17.44
CA ILE A 144 -15.40 -6.59 -17.59
C ILE A 144 -15.10 -5.71 -18.80
N PRO A 145 -14.35 -4.59 -18.62
CA PRO A 145 -14.04 -3.71 -19.75
C PRO A 145 -13.10 -4.39 -20.74
N VAL A 146 -13.26 -4.05 -22.01
CA VAL A 146 -12.33 -4.45 -23.07
C VAL A 146 -11.33 -3.31 -23.26
N VAL A 147 -10.05 -3.66 -23.20
CA VAL A 147 -8.96 -2.69 -23.37
C VAL A 147 -8.09 -3.13 -24.53
N THR A 148 -7.75 -2.19 -25.41
CA THR A 148 -6.80 -2.41 -26.49
C THR A 148 -5.46 -1.74 -26.14
N PHE A 149 -4.37 -2.41 -26.51
CA PHE A 149 -3.01 -1.91 -26.28
C PHE A 149 -2.37 -1.59 -27.62
N ASP A 150 -1.96 -0.34 -27.80
CA ASP A 150 -1.29 0.14 -29.02
C ASP A 150 0.24 -0.02 -28.92
#